data_3771013c2517f0e38ab906a6ccbf4090
#
_entry.id   3771013c2517f0e38ab906a6ccbf4090
#
_cell.length_a   1.000
_cell.length_b   1.000
_cell.length_c   1.000
_cell.angle_alpha   90.00
_cell.angle_beta   90.00
_cell.angle_gamma   90.00
#
_symmetry.space_group_name_H-M   'P 1'
#
loop_
_entity.id
_entity.type
_entity.pdbx_description
1 polymer ?
#
loop_
_entity_poly.entity_id
_entity_poly.type
_entity_poly.pdbx_seq_one_letter_code
_entity_poly.pdbx_strand_id
1 'polypeptide(L)'
;MGKRLSENLSSLYIGAANKLKPRRSRRKIIAYVESYDDISFWRTLLSEYEDETRYFEVMLPSKTTLAKGKKSVLMNELGPQLGQNMIACVDSDYDYLLQGATHTSRYIINNKYVFHTYAYAIENYQCYAEALHEVCVMATLNDHPLIDFVAFMRMYSQIAYPLF
;
A
#
# COMPACT_ATOMS: atom_id res chain seq x y z
N MET A 1 -22.29 -7.52 24.46
CA MET A 1 -22.33 -7.29 23.01
C MET A 1 -21.06 -7.91 22.43
N GLY A 2 -21.17 -9.02 21.68
CA GLY A 2 -19.99 -9.71 21.14
C GLY A 2 -19.32 -8.90 20.04
N LYS A 3 -18.01 -8.76 20.09
CA LYS A 3 -17.23 -8.14 18.99
C LYS A 3 -17.40 -8.95 17.71
N ARG A 4 -17.57 -8.28 16.57
CA ARG A 4 -17.63 -8.95 15.26
C ARG A 4 -16.28 -9.62 14.98
N LEU A 5 -16.29 -10.73 14.24
CA LEU A 5 -15.07 -11.48 13.88
C LEU A 5 -14.02 -10.60 13.20
N SER A 6 -14.47 -9.65 12.37
CA SER A 6 -13.60 -8.67 11.70
C SER A 6 -12.88 -7.70 12.65
N GLU A 7 -13.38 -7.51 13.87
CA GLU A 7 -12.78 -6.62 14.87
C GLU A 7 -11.68 -7.29 15.69
N ASN A 8 -11.56 -8.61 15.57
CA ASN A 8 -10.58 -9.43 16.30
C ASN A 8 -9.49 -10.02 15.38
N LEU A 9 -9.42 -9.61 14.12
CA LEU A 9 -8.37 -10.07 13.22
C LEU A 9 -7.02 -9.51 13.68
N SER A 10 -6.08 -10.39 13.91
CA SER A 10 -4.69 -10.06 14.24
C SER A 10 -3.73 -11.01 13.54
N SER A 11 -2.46 -10.63 13.43
CA SER A 11 -1.42 -11.50 12.87
C SER A 11 -1.36 -12.86 13.59
N LEU A 12 -1.58 -12.89 14.90
CA LEU A 12 -1.63 -14.13 15.69
C LEU A 12 -2.83 -15.00 15.30
N TYR A 13 -4.02 -14.39 15.12
CA TYR A 13 -5.22 -15.09 14.69
C TYR A 13 -5.04 -15.69 13.29
N ILE A 14 -4.53 -14.91 12.35
CA ILE A 14 -4.24 -15.39 10.98
C ILE A 14 -3.17 -16.49 11.01
N GLY A 15 -2.16 -16.36 11.87
CA GLY A 15 -1.15 -17.39 12.09
C GLY A 15 -1.74 -18.70 12.59
N ALA A 16 -2.67 -18.65 13.54
CA ALA A 16 -3.39 -19.83 14.04
C ALA A 16 -4.26 -20.46 12.94
N ALA A 17 -5.01 -19.66 12.18
CA ALA A 17 -5.80 -20.14 11.06
C ALA A 17 -4.94 -20.80 9.96
N ASN A 18 -3.76 -20.26 9.67
CA ASN A 18 -2.82 -20.84 8.72
C ASN A 18 -2.28 -22.22 9.19
N LYS A 19 -2.10 -22.43 10.50
CA LYS A 19 -1.68 -23.74 11.06
C LYS A 19 -2.73 -24.82 10.91
N LEU A 20 -4.01 -24.46 10.84
CA LEU A 20 -5.13 -25.40 10.66
C LEU A 20 -5.32 -25.82 9.19
N LYS A 21 -4.66 -25.15 8.24
CA LYS A 21 -4.71 -25.50 6.84
C LYS A 21 -3.89 -26.77 6.54
N PRO A 22 -4.26 -27.55 5.49
CA PRO A 22 -3.45 -28.67 5.02
C PRO A 22 -2.00 -28.23 4.73
N ARG A 23 -1.01 -29.10 4.96
CA ARG A 23 0.42 -28.80 4.73
C ARG A 23 0.75 -28.26 3.33
N ARG A 24 -0.08 -28.51 2.32
CA ARG A 24 0.07 -28.02 0.95
C ARG A 24 -0.60 -26.67 0.68
N SER A 25 -1.30 -26.10 1.65
CA SER A 25 -1.94 -24.79 1.43
C SER A 25 -0.97 -23.65 1.76
N ARG A 26 -0.92 -22.66 0.86
CA ARG A 26 -0.10 -21.45 1.04
C ARG A 26 -0.54 -20.69 2.29
N ARG A 27 0.42 -20.12 3.00
CA ARG A 27 0.19 -19.24 4.14
C ARG A 27 -0.43 -17.93 3.63
N LYS A 28 -1.54 -17.53 4.24
CA LYS A 28 -2.18 -16.25 3.98
C LYS A 28 -1.51 -15.14 4.79
N ILE A 29 -1.15 -14.05 4.13
CA ILE A 29 -0.72 -12.80 4.74
C ILE A 29 -1.73 -11.73 4.36
N ILE A 30 -2.32 -11.05 5.36
CA ILE A 30 -3.23 -9.93 5.12
C ILE A 30 -2.40 -8.66 4.98
N ALA A 31 -2.64 -7.91 3.90
CA ALA A 31 -2.07 -6.59 3.67
C ALA A 31 -3.20 -5.55 3.71
N TYR A 32 -3.19 -4.71 4.75
CA TYR A 32 -4.13 -3.60 4.86
C TYR A 32 -3.62 -2.38 4.11
N VAL A 33 -4.51 -1.74 3.37
CA VAL A 33 -4.25 -0.50 2.61
C VAL A 33 -5.18 0.61 3.07
N GLU A 34 -4.88 1.86 2.70
CA GLU A 34 -5.61 3.04 3.15
C GLU A 34 -6.91 3.28 2.37
N SER A 35 -6.91 2.97 1.07
CA SER A 35 -8.03 3.24 0.18
C SER A 35 -8.32 2.11 -0.81
N TYR A 36 -9.45 2.19 -1.51
CA TYR A 36 -9.77 1.27 -2.60
C TYR A 36 -8.80 1.39 -3.76
N ASP A 37 -8.32 2.59 -4.04
CA ASP A 37 -7.41 2.87 -5.15
C ASP A 37 -6.04 2.21 -4.93
N ASP A 38 -5.61 2.09 -3.68
CA ASP A 38 -4.35 1.45 -3.28
C ASP A 38 -4.35 -0.06 -3.50
N ILE A 39 -5.52 -0.70 -3.51
CA ILE A 39 -5.64 -2.16 -3.60
C ILE A 39 -4.95 -2.69 -4.86
N SER A 40 -5.19 -2.07 -6.01
CA SER A 40 -4.63 -2.53 -7.28
C SER A 40 -3.11 -2.41 -7.30
N PHE A 41 -2.58 -1.27 -6.85
CA PHE A 41 -1.15 -1.01 -6.78
C PHE A 41 -0.43 -2.01 -5.87
N TRP A 42 -0.87 -2.11 -4.62
CA TRP A 42 -0.23 -3.00 -3.66
C TRP A 42 -0.41 -4.49 -3.98
N ARG A 43 -1.55 -4.87 -4.58
CA ARG A 43 -1.75 -6.24 -5.06
C ARG A 43 -0.74 -6.59 -6.15
N THR A 44 -0.54 -5.72 -7.14
CA THR A 44 0.43 -5.93 -8.21
C THR A 44 1.84 -6.07 -7.63
N LEU A 45 2.24 -5.15 -6.77
CA LEU A 45 3.56 -5.18 -6.14
C LEU A 45 3.77 -6.43 -5.28
N LEU A 46 2.82 -6.77 -4.42
CA LEU A 46 2.94 -7.91 -3.50
C LEU A 46 2.85 -9.25 -4.22
N SER A 47 2.19 -9.33 -5.39
CA SER A 47 2.13 -10.56 -6.18
C SER A 47 3.50 -11.07 -6.63
N GLU A 48 4.46 -10.15 -6.84
CA GLU A 48 5.85 -10.51 -7.19
C GLU A 48 6.58 -11.25 -6.06
N TYR A 49 6.05 -11.17 -4.83
CA TYR A 49 6.60 -11.82 -3.64
C TYR A 49 5.81 -13.04 -3.19
N GLU A 50 4.80 -13.44 -3.97
CA GLU A 50 4.06 -14.69 -3.75
C GLU A 50 4.88 -15.89 -4.24
N ASP A 51 4.69 -17.01 -3.54
CA ASP A 51 5.34 -18.27 -3.90
C ASP A 51 4.44 -19.46 -3.51
N GLU A 52 4.94 -20.68 -3.63
CA GLU A 52 4.22 -21.90 -3.24
C GLU A 52 3.91 -21.97 -1.74
N THR A 53 4.56 -21.16 -0.91
CA THR A 53 4.44 -21.18 0.55
C THR A 53 3.53 -20.09 1.09
N ARG A 54 3.36 -18.96 0.36
CA ARG A 54 2.63 -17.77 0.83
C ARG A 54 1.90 -17.06 -0.30
N TYR A 55 0.85 -16.34 0.07
CA TYR A 55 0.15 -15.37 -0.78
C TYR A 55 -0.35 -14.18 0.05
N PHE A 56 -0.63 -13.07 -0.63
CA PHE A 56 -1.11 -11.85 0.01
C PHE A 56 -2.59 -11.63 -0.31
N GLU A 57 -3.37 -11.23 0.69
CA GLU A 57 -4.73 -10.76 0.53
C GLU A 57 -4.77 -9.28 0.89
N VAL A 58 -4.87 -8.44 -0.14
CA VAL A 58 -4.92 -6.98 0.02
C VAL A 58 -6.35 -6.57 0.29
N MET A 59 -6.57 -5.83 1.37
CA MET A 59 -7.91 -5.42 1.80
C MET A 59 -7.90 -4.14 2.62
N LEU A 60 -9.08 -3.52 2.72
CA LEU A 60 -9.29 -2.38 3.61
C LEU A 60 -9.58 -2.84 5.04
N PRO A 61 -9.25 -2.02 6.04
CA PRO A 61 -9.77 -2.18 7.39
C PRO A 61 -11.30 -2.12 7.39
N SER A 62 -11.94 -2.72 8.41
CA SER A 62 -13.40 -2.72 8.48
C SER A 62 -13.97 -1.28 8.57
N LYS A 63 -15.17 -1.08 7.97
CA LYS A 63 -15.81 0.25 7.82
C LYS A 63 -16.02 1.04 9.11
N THR A 64 -16.05 0.41 10.27
CA THR A 64 -16.21 1.07 11.57
C THR A 64 -15.01 1.91 12.00
N THR A 65 -13.85 1.63 11.43
CA THR A 65 -12.57 2.30 11.73
C THR A 65 -12.23 3.43 10.77
N LEU A 66 -12.84 3.46 9.59
CA LEU A 66 -12.50 4.40 8.50
C LEU A 66 -12.89 5.88 8.74
N ALA A 67 -13.66 6.19 9.79
CA ALA A 67 -14.18 7.55 10.03
C ALA A 67 -13.14 8.57 10.55
N LYS A 68 -11.92 8.13 10.91
CA LYS A 68 -10.92 8.96 11.62
C LYS A 68 -9.61 9.24 10.87
N GLY A 69 -9.61 9.25 9.55
CA GLY A 69 -8.36 9.40 8.78
C GLY A 69 -7.64 8.05 8.62
N LYS A 70 -7.50 7.64 7.41
CA LYS A 70 -7.14 6.27 7.01
C LYS A 70 -5.81 5.81 7.61
N LYS A 71 -4.76 6.63 7.52
CA LYS A 71 -3.41 6.33 8.02
C LYS A 71 -3.35 6.24 9.55
N SER A 72 -3.99 7.18 10.25
CA SER A 72 -4.03 7.16 11.72
C SER A 72 -4.74 5.94 12.28
N VAL A 73 -5.75 5.43 11.58
CA VAL A 73 -6.45 4.19 11.95
C VAL A 73 -5.56 2.97 11.76
N LEU A 74 -4.89 2.86 10.61
CA LEU A 74 -3.92 1.79 10.37
C LEU A 74 -2.83 1.77 11.45
N MET A 75 -2.35 2.95 11.85
CA MET A 75 -1.25 3.09 12.80
C MET A 75 -1.68 2.82 14.25
N ASN A 76 -2.82 3.38 14.67
CA ASN A 76 -3.22 3.35 16.08
C ASN A 76 -4.02 2.09 16.43
N GLU A 77 -4.89 1.63 15.54
CA GLU A 77 -5.79 0.51 15.81
C GLU A 77 -5.22 -0.84 15.36
N LEU A 78 -4.58 -0.87 14.18
CA LEU A 78 -4.00 -2.10 13.66
C LEU A 78 -2.52 -2.25 14.00
N GLY A 79 -1.81 -1.18 14.30
CA GLY A 79 -0.37 -1.22 14.58
C GLY A 79 0.05 -2.30 15.59
N PRO A 80 -0.62 -2.41 16.75
CA PRO A 80 -0.33 -3.48 17.72
C PRO A 80 -0.63 -4.90 17.23
N GLN A 81 -1.42 -5.05 16.17
CA GLN A 81 -1.87 -6.33 15.61
C GLN A 81 -1.01 -6.77 14.42
N LEU A 82 -0.14 -5.89 13.91
CA LEU A 82 0.75 -6.20 12.79
C LEU A 82 1.77 -7.28 13.17
N GLY A 83 2.20 -8.04 12.19
CA GLY A 83 3.14 -9.14 12.39
C GLY A 83 3.37 -9.91 11.10
N GLN A 84 4.00 -11.07 11.21
CA GLN A 84 4.37 -11.90 10.05
C GLN A 84 3.22 -12.33 9.14
N ASN A 85 1.96 -12.32 9.65
CA ASN A 85 0.78 -12.72 8.89
C ASN A 85 -0.18 -11.55 8.64
N MET A 86 0.20 -10.34 9.03
CA MET A 86 -0.58 -9.13 8.86
C MET A 86 0.34 -7.93 8.73
N ILE A 87 0.31 -7.25 7.60
CA ILE A 87 1.11 -6.07 7.29
C ILE A 87 0.21 -4.89 6.96
N ALA A 88 0.75 -3.68 7.06
CA ALA A 88 0.12 -2.46 6.57
C ALA A 88 0.92 -1.91 5.39
N CYS A 89 0.21 -1.41 4.40
CA CYS A 89 0.77 -0.78 3.22
C CYS A 89 0.19 0.63 3.12
N VAL A 90 1.03 1.64 3.20
CA VAL A 90 0.63 3.04 3.36
C VAL A 90 1.38 3.97 2.42
N ASP A 91 0.78 5.10 2.12
CA ASP A 91 1.50 6.19 1.50
C ASP A 91 2.45 6.84 2.51
N SER A 92 3.63 7.19 2.04
CA SER A 92 4.63 7.83 2.89
C SER A 92 4.21 9.25 3.28
N ASP A 93 3.48 9.96 2.42
CA ASP A 93 3.33 11.41 2.53
C ASP A 93 4.73 12.06 2.69
N TYR A 94 4.93 12.86 3.72
CA TYR A 94 6.24 13.41 4.09
C TYR A 94 6.99 12.55 5.11
N ASP A 95 6.39 11.47 5.63
CA ASP A 95 6.98 10.71 6.74
C ASP A 95 8.35 10.10 6.40
N TYR A 96 8.53 9.64 5.15
CA TYR A 96 9.84 9.15 4.71
C TYR A 96 10.88 10.28 4.65
N LEU A 97 10.52 11.46 4.15
CA LEU A 97 11.42 12.61 4.07
C LEU A 97 11.78 13.17 5.46
N LEU A 98 10.88 13.04 6.42
CA LEU A 98 11.10 13.51 7.80
C LEU A 98 12.08 12.61 8.59
N GLN A 99 12.45 11.45 8.08
CA GLN A 99 13.49 10.54 8.63
C GLN A 99 13.41 10.37 10.16
N GLY A 100 12.18 10.16 10.67
CA GLY A 100 11.94 9.93 12.10
C GLY A 100 11.81 11.20 12.96
N ALA A 101 11.72 12.39 12.36
CA ALA A 101 11.55 13.64 13.12
C ALA A 101 10.20 13.69 13.86
N THR A 102 9.14 13.09 13.30
CA THR A 102 7.84 12.95 13.95
C THR A 102 7.64 11.54 14.53
N HIS A 103 6.64 11.40 15.43
CA HIS A 103 6.27 10.08 15.95
C HIS A 103 5.78 9.16 14.84
N THR A 104 4.95 9.66 13.93
CA THR A 104 4.41 8.90 12.79
C THR A 104 5.51 8.46 11.85
N SER A 105 6.38 9.39 11.44
CA SER A 105 7.54 9.09 10.59
C SER A 105 8.42 7.99 11.22
N ARG A 106 8.74 8.12 12.50
CA ARG A 106 9.56 7.14 13.23
C ARG A 106 8.92 5.76 13.25
N TYR A 107 7.61 5.71 13.46
CA TYR A 107 6.87 4.45 13.47
C TYR A 107 6.85 3.79 12.10
N ILE A 108 6.54 4.54 11.03
CA ILE A 108 6.44 4.03 9.66
C ILE A 108 7.80 3.46 9.21
N ILE A 109 8.88 4.21 9.43
CA ILE A 109 10.22 3.83 8.96
C ILE A 109 10.77 2.62 9.74
N ASN A 110 10.52 2.54 11.04
CA ASN A 110 11.15 1.52 11.88
C ASN A 110 10.30 0.26 12.08
N ASN A 111 9.03 0.26 11.69
CA ASN A 111 8.18 -0.90 11.84
C ASN A 111 8.32 -1.84 10.64
N LYS A 112 8.96 -2.98 10.81
CA LYS A 112 9.20 -3.98 9.77
C LYS A 112 7.94 -4.61 9.14
N TYR A 113 6.77 -4.34 9.69
CA TYR A 113 5.49 -4.82 9.17
C TYR A 113 4.66 -3.69 8.54
N VAL A 114 5.23 -2.49 8.44
CA VAL A 114 4.66 -1.36 7.70
C VAL A 114 5.49 -1.16 6.44
N PHE A 115 4.86 -1.32 5.30
CA PHE A 115 5.42 -1.05 3.99
C PHE A 115 4.91 0.31 3.53
N HIS A 116 5.80 1.16 3.09
CA HIS A 116 5.44 2.51 2.68
C HIS A 116 6.05 2.86 1.32
N THR A 117 5.46 3.82 0.64
CA THR A 117 6.06 4.40 -0.56
C THR A 117 7.32 5.21 -0.20
N TYR A 118 8.30 5.29 -1.10
CA TYR A 118 9.45 6.20 -0.95
C TYR A 118 9.16 7.58 -1.55
N ALA A 119 8.21 7.66 -2.48
CA ALA A 119 7.62 8.91 -2.93
C ALA A 119 6.44 9.28 -2.04
N TYR A 120 5.85 10.47 -2.25
CA TYR A 120 4.74 10.99 -1.44
C TYR A 120 3.57 10.00 -1.38
N ALA A 121 3.10 9.50 -2.53
CA ALA A 121 1.97 8.60 -2.63
C ALA A 121 2.12 7.64 -3.83
N ILE A 122 1.23 6.66 -3.95
CA ILE A 122 1.23 5.69 -5.05
C ILE A 122 1.10 6.36 -6.42
N GLU A 123 0.41 7.50 -6.52
CA GLU A 123 0.25 8.23 -7.77
C GLU A 123 1.58 8.68 -8.36
N ASN A 124 2.60 8.92 -7.54
CA ASN A 124 3.94 9.25 -8.04
C ASN A 124 4.55 8.09 -8.86
N TYR A 125 4.20 6.85 -8.53
CA TYR A 125 4.62 5.68 -9.30
C TYR A 125 3.72 5.44 -10.51
N GLN A 126 2.40 5.63 -10.36
CA GLN A 126 1.43 5.48 -11.45
C GLN A 126 1.64 6.52 -12.56
N CYS A 127 2.08 7.72 -12.20
CA CYS A 127 2.40 8.81 -13.11
C CYS A 127 3.88 8.83 -13.55
N TYR A 128 4.58 7.70 -13.48
CA TYR A 128 5.96 7.61 -13.96
C TYR A 128 6.01 7.85 -15.47
N ALA A 129 6.67 8.93 -15.86
CA ALA A 129 6.56 9.50 -17.20
C ALA A 129 6.93 8.53 -18.32
N GLU A 130 7.95 7.70 -18.10
CA GLU A 130 8.42 6.70 -19.06
C GLU A 130 7.42 5.58 -19.32
N ALA A 131 6.52 5.30 -18.36
CA ALA A 131 5.51 4.26 -18.48
C ALA A 131 4.14 4.77 -18.99
N LEU A 132 3.92 6.08 -19.02
CA LEU A 132 2.62 6.66 -19.41
C LEU A 132 2.25 6.40 -20.87
N HIS A 133 3.22 6.22 -21.75
CA HIS A 133 2.94 5.86 -23.14
C HIS A 133 2.20 4.51 -23.23
N GLU A 134 2.63 3.50 -22.49
CA GLU A 134 1.96 2.19 -22.45
C GLU A 134 0.50 2.30 -22.01
N VAL A 135 0.23 3.17 -21.04
CA VAL A 135 -1.16 3.43 -20.58
C VAL A 135 -1.98 4.05 -21.73
N CYS A 136 -1.40 4.98 -22.50
CA CYS A 136 -2.07 5.54 -23.67
C CYS A 136 -2.33 4.50 -24.75
N VAL A 137 -1.37 3.63 -25.05
CA VAL A 137 -1.54 2.53 -26.01
C VAL A 137 -2.67 1.61 -25.56
N MET A 138 -2.71 1.22 -24.31
CA MET A 138 -3.79 0.38 -23.75
C MET A 138 -5.16 1.04 -23.84
N ALA A 139 -5.24 2.35 -23.58
CA ALA A 139 -6.50 3.09 -23.58
C ALA A 139 -7.02 3.42 -24.99
N THR A 140 -6.11 3.70 -25.94
CA THR A 140 -6.47 4.17 -27.28
C THR A 140 -6.33 3.11 -28.36
N LEU A 141 -5.69 1.98 -28.04
CA LEU A 141 -5.30 0.94 -29.01
C LEU A 141 -4.44 1.48 -30.16
N ASN A 142 -3.67 2.53 -29.90
CA ASN A 142 -2.84 3.22 -30.87
C ASN A 142 -1.42 3.41 -30.30
N ASP A 143 -0.45 2.85 -30.96
CA ASP A 143 0.98 2.90 -30.60
C ASP A 143 1.68 4.18 -31.07
N HIS A 144 0.93 5.18 -31.56
CA HIS A 144 1.52 6.45 -31.97
C HIS A 144 1.86 7.31 -30.73
N PRO A 145 3.11 7.80 -30.58
CA PRO A 145 3.46 8.68 -29.49
C PRO A 145 2.73 10.02 -29.66
N LEU A 146 1.66 10.22 -28.88
CA LEU A 146 0.84 11.43 -28.92
C LEU A 146 1.47 12.57 -28.13
N ILE A 147 2.18 12.23 -27.05
CA ILE A 147 2.77 13.18 -26.10
C ILE A 147 4.14 12.64 -25.65
N ASP A 148 5.13 13.51 -25.62
CA ASP A 148 6.37 13.25 -24.89
C ASP A 148 6.13 13.51 -23.39
N PHE A 149 5.74 12.47 -22.67
CA PHE A 149 5.43 12.59 -21.24
C PHE A 149 6.64 12.98 -20.40
N VAL A 150 7.84 12.57 -20.77
CA VAL A 150 9.06 12.92 -20.04
C VAL A 150 9.33 14.42 -20.17
N ALA A 151 9.26 14.98 -21.37
CA ALA A 151 9.41 16.41 -21.59
C ALA A 151 8.28 17.20 -20.93
N PHE A 152 7.04 16.72 -21.03
CA PHE A 152 5.87 17.35 -20.41
C PHE A 152 6.02 17.40 -18.87
N MET A 153 6.31 16.29 -18.21
CA MET A 153 6.43 16.23 -16.75
C MET A 153 7.62 17.07 -16.26
N ARG A 154 8.72 17.11 -16.99
CA ARG A 154 9.86 17.98 -16.68
C ARG A 154 9.48 19.46 -16.71
N MET A 155 8.81 19.88 -17.78
CA MET A 155 8.34 21.28 -17.91
C MET A 155 7.30 21.63 -16.86
N TYR A 156 6.34 20.73 -16.61
CA TYR A 156 5.34 20.90 -15.57
C TYR A 156 5.99 21.08 -14.18
N SER A 157 6.97 20.25 -13.85
CA SER A 157 7.69 20.34 -12.57
C SER A 157 8.46 21.66 -12.41
N GLN A 158 9.07 22.16 -13.50
CA GLN A 158 9.78 23.45 -13.47
C GLN A 158 8.83 24.63 -13.22
N ILE A 159 7.60 24.57 -13.77
CA ILE A 159 6.58 25.61 -13.58
C ILE A 159 5.94 25.50 -12.19
N ALA A 160 5.63 24.29 -11.74
CA ALA A 160 4.94 24.06 -10.48
C ALA A 160 5.83 24.23 -9.25
N TYR A 161 7.11 23.85 -9.32
CA TYR A 161 8.03 23.84 -8.17
C TYR A 161 8.12 25.17 -7.41
N PRO A 162 8.15 26.36 -8.05
CA PRO A 162 8.17 27.63 -7.30
C PRO A 162 6.90 27.95 -6.54
N LEU A 163 5.81 27.19 -6.75
CA LEU A 163 4.52 27.41 -6.09
C LEU A 163 4.37 26.59 -4.79
N PHE A 164 5.30 25.67 -4.54
CA PHE A 164 5.37 24.81 -3.36
C PHE A 164 6.62 25.09 -2.52
#